data_9aeff3a8c4fc1eac3b37ff21cf326933
#
_entry.id   9aeff3a8c4fc1eac3b37ff21cf326933
#
_cell.length_a   1.000
_cell.length_b   1.000
_cell.length_c   1.000
_cell.angle_alpha   90.00
_cell.angle_beta   90.00
_cell.angle_gamma   90.00
#
_symmetry.space_group_name_H-M   'P 1'
#
loop_
_entity.id
_entity.type
_entity.pdbx_description
1 polymer ?
#
loop_
_entity_poly.entity_id
_entity_poly.type
_entity_poly.pdbx_seq_one_letter_code
_entity_poly.pdbx_strand_id
1 'polypeptide(L)' 'MKIFITGCCGFIGFNFANFLAKTNKKIQVVGIDNFSDYYSVNYKKQRLKELVQNRNFVFYK' A
#
# COMPACT_ATOMS: atom_id res chain seq x y z
N MET A 1 0.64 3.70 -16.50
CA MET A 1 1.73 2.94 -15.83
C MET A 1 1.21 2.31 -14.57
N LYS A 2 1.59 1.08 -14.33
CA LYS A 2 1.30 0.37 -13.08
C LYS A 2 2.60 0.12 -12.33
N ILE A 3 2.57 0.34 -11.02
CA ILE A 3 3.70 0.05 -10.15
C ILE A 3 3.26 -0.95 -9.10
N PHE A 4 3.99 -2.05 -8.98
CA PHE A 4 3.70 -3.11 -8.02
C PHE A 4 4.61 -2.96 -6.82
N ILE A 5 4.03 -2.96 -5.62
CA ILE A 5 4.79 -2.82 -4.38
C ILE A 5 4.45 -3.98 -3.46
N THR A 6 5.44 -4.84 -3.19
CA THR A 6 5.28 -5.92 -2.22
C THR A 6 5.54 -5.38 -0.82
N GLY A 7 4.87 -5.97 0.17
CA GLY A 7 4.98 -5.49 1.53
C GLY A 7 4.41 -4.09 1.71
N CYS A 8 3.32 -3.77 0.99
CA CYS A 8 2.78 -2.41 0.97
C CYS A 8 2.22 -1.94 2.31
N CYS A 9 1.95 -2.84 3.24
CA CYS A 9 1.49 -2.47 4.58
C CYS A 9 2.64 -2.44 5.59
N GLY A 10 3.87 -2.77 5.19
CA GLY A 10 5.05 -2.58 6.01
C GLY A 10 5.44 -1.12 6.04
N PHE A 11 6.39 -0.76 6.91
CA PHE A 11 6.73 0.65 7.11
C PHE A 11 7.22 1.33 5.83
N ILE A 12 8.23 0.74 5.18
CA ILE A 12 8.81 1.33 3.98
C ILE A 12 7.84 1.25 2.81
N GLY A 13 7.23 0.08 2.60
CA GLY A 13 6.30 -0.12 1.49
C GLY A 13 5.10 0.80 1.56
N PHE A 14 4.53 0.96 2.76
CA PHE A 14 3.39 1.85 2.96
C PHE A 14 3.73 3.29 2.61
N ASN A 15 4.85 3.80 3.13
CA ASN A 15 5.22 5.18 2.88
C ASN A 15 5.46 5.44 1.40
N PHE A 16 6.11 4.49 0.72
CA PHE A 16 6.37 4.63 -0.71
C PHE A 16 5.09 4.56 -1.53
N ALA A 17 4.23 3.57 -1.24
CA ALA A 17 2.97 3.41 -1.96
C ALA A 17 2.06 4.63 -1.76
N ASN A 18 1.98 5.10 -0.53
CA ASN A 18 1.14 6.25 -0.20
C ASN A 18 1.65 7.52 -0.90
N PHE A 19 2.97 7.71 -0.91
CA PHE A 19 3.58 8.83 -1.60
C PHE A 19 3.25 8.81 -3.10
N LEU A 20 3.47 7.67 -3.75
CA LEU A 20 3.19 7.54 -5.18
C LEU A 20 1.71 7.76 -5.49
N ALA A 21 0.83 7.13 -4.72
CA ALA A 21 -0.60 7.23 -4.97
C ALA A 21 -1.11 8.66 -4.82
N LYS A 22 -0.57 9.40 -3.87
CA LYS A 22 -1.02 10.77 -3.61
C LYS A 22 -0.40 11.79 -4.55
N THR A 23 0.83 11.58 -4.97
CA THR A 23 1.55 12.57 -5.76
C THR A 23 1.40 12.40 -7.27
N ASN A 24 1.03 11.20 -7.73
CA ASN A 24 0.87 10.95 -9.15
C ASN A 24 -0.39 10.14 -9.43
N LYS A 25 -1.49 10.83 -9.68
CA LYS A 25 -2.80 10.20 -9.91
C LYS A 25 -2.89 9.45 -11.24
N LYS A 26 -1.92 9.63 -12.12
CA LYS A 26 -1.89 8.92 -13.40
C LYS A 26 -1.27 7.53 -13.29
N ILE A 27 -0.58 7.26 -12.18
CA ILE A 27 0.02 5.95 -11.93
C ILE A 27 -0.97 5.11 -11.14
N GLN A 28 -1.13 3.84 -11.55
CA GLN A 28 -1.87 2.88 -10.74
C GLN A 28 -0.88 2.15 -9.83
N VAL A 29 -1.10 2.21 -8.54
CA VAL A 29 -0.26 1.54 -7.55
C VAL A 29 -0.94 0.26 -7.12
N VAL A 30 -0.29 -0.88 -7.32
CA VAL A 30 -0.80 -2.19 -6.92
C VAL A 30 0.01 -2.65 -5.72
N GLY A 31 -0.63 -2.73 -4.58
CA GLY A 31 0.01 -3.16 -3.34
C GLY A 31 -0.27 -4.62 -3.05
N ILE A 32 0.72 -5.32 -2.58
CA ILE A 32 0.63 -6.74 -2.22
C ILE A 32 1.21 -6.91 -0.83
N ASP A 33 0.47 -7.56 0.07
CA ASP A 33 0.95 -7.85 1.41
C ASP A 33 0.24 -9.09 1.95
N ASN A 34 0.98 -9.97 2.58
CA ASN A 34 0.42 -11.19 3.16
C ASN A 34 0.14 -11.06 4.65
N PHE A 35 0.33 -9.87 5.22
CA PHE A 35 0.15 -9.60 6.65
C PHE A 35 0.97 -10.54 7.51
N SER A 36 2.24 -10.69 7.17
CA SER A 36 3.20 -11.48 7.93
C SER A 36 3.26 -11.02 9.40
N ASP A 37 3.54 -11.95 10.30
CA ASP A 37 3.52 -11.72 11.75
C ASP A 37 4.69 -10.93 12.31
N TYR A 38 5.59 -10.44 11.46
CA TYR A 38 6.73 -9.66 11.93
C TYR A 38 6.33 -8.37 12.61
N TYR A 39 5.15 -7.85 12.27
CA TYR A 39 4.63 -6.60 12.82
C TYR A 39 3.21 -6.80 13.28
N SER A 40 2.72 -5.86 14.08
CA SER A 40 1.33 -5.88 14.49
C SER A 40 0.41 -5.83 13.27
N VAL A 41 -0.48 -6.81 13.15
CA VAL A 41 -1.46 -6.85 12.07
C VAL A 41 -2.37 -5.63 12.13
N ASN A 42 -2.63 -5.10 13.32
CA ASN A 42 -3.47 -3.91 13.46
C ASN A 42 -2.85 -2.68 12.77
N TYR A 43 -1.54 -2.49 12.90
CA TYR A 43 -0.86 -1.40 12.20
C TYR A 43 -0.98 -1.57 10.70
N LYS A 44 -0.81 -2.80 10.22
CA LYS A 44 -0.90 -3.07 8.79
C LYS A 44 -2.31 -2.80 8.27
N LYS A 45 -3.32 -3.18 9.03
CA LYS A 45 -4.71 -2.92 8.62
C LYS A 45 -5.03 -1.44 8.57
N GLN A 46 -4.50 -0.66 9.52
CA GLN A 46 -4.68 0.80 9.50
C GLN A 46 -4.00 1.43 8.29
N ARG A 47 -2.81 0.96 7.97
CA ARG A 47 -2.08 1.46 6.79
C ARG A 47 -2.83 1.12 5.50
N LEU A 48 -3.35 -0.09 5.41
CA LEU A 48 -4.13 -0.48 4.25
C LEU A 48 -5.39 0.37 4.11
N LYS A 49 -6.07 0.64 5.20
CA LYS A 49 -7.26 1.49 5.19
C LYS A 49 -6.96 2.86 4.63
N GLU A 50 -5.80 3.41 4.96
CA GLU A 50 -5.37 4.69 4.43
C GLU A 50 -5.02 4.61 2.95
N LEU A 51 -4.31 3.55 2.54
CA LEU A 51 -3.93 3.37 1.14
C LEU A 51 -5.14 3.27 0.21
N VAL A 52 -6.15 2.51 0.61
CA VAL A 52 -7.31 2.27 -0.26
C VAL A 52 -8.20 3.49 -0.42
N GLN A 53 -7.96 4.55 0.33
CA GLN A 53 -8.65 5.82 0.10
C GLN A 53 -8.22 6.48 -1.21
N ASN A 54 -7.09 6.07 -1.77
CA ASN A 54 -6.60 6.58 -3.05
C ASN A 54 -7.23 5.78 -4.18
N ARG A 55 -7.86 6.46 -5.14
CA ARG A 55 -8.53 5.79 -6.26
C ARG A 55 -7.59 4.98 -7.14
N ASN A 56 -6.34 5.40 -7.20
CA ASN A 56 -5.33 4.75 -8.04
C ASN A 56 -4.54 3.68 -7.29
N PHE A 57 -5.00 3.28 -6.11
CA PHE A 57 -4.38 2.19 -5.35
C PHE A 57 -5.30 0.96 -5.36
N VAL A 58 -4.73 -0.20 -5.64
CA VAL A 58 -5.42 -1.49 -5.60
C VAL A 58 -4.62 -2.44 -4.73
N PHE A 59 -5.32 -3.21 -3.90
CA PHE A 59 -4.68 -4.13 -2.98
C PHE A 59 -4.97 -5.58 -3.32
N TYR A 60 -3.94 -6.41 -3.26
CA TYR A 60 -4.05 -7.87 -3.35
C TYR A 60 -3.34 -8.50 -2.17
N LYS A 61 -3.99 -9.46 -1.57
CA LYS A 61 -3.44 -10.18 -0.44
C LYS A 61 -2.52 -11.33 -0.89
#